data_2471323b91a7030e7cd42342c9f90e54
#
_entry.id   2471323b91a7030e7cd42342c9f90e54
#
_cell.length_a   1.000
_cell.length_b   1.000
_cell.length_c   1.000
_cell.angle_alpha   90.00
_cell.angle_beta   90.00
_cell.angle_gamma   90.00
#
_symmetry.space_group_name_H-M   'P 1'
#
loop_
_entity.id
_entity.type
_entity.pdbx_description
1 polymer ?
#
loop_
_entity_poly.entity_id
_entity_poly.type
_entity_poly.pdbx_seq_one_letter_code
_entity_poly.pdbx_strand_id
1 'polypeptide(L)'
;MPAVFLRLAGCTMGCDFCDTKYAFAPGQQMNSLQILVELAKYPCKTVVITGGEPTEQDLPALINILKSAGHIVHIETNGAHDCDVSKADFVCVSPKKTVAKEMLQKADVIKLVIGPKTDLKDVEKYYIYENEKTTLYFQPLDNKEENIALCVKLAKNHPSARLSVQLHKLINVK
;
A
#
# COMPACT_ATOMS: atom_id res chain seq x y z
N MET A 1 -10.42 7.89 8.39
CA MET A 1 -10.72 6.79 9.34
C MET A 1 -9.46 6.54 10.17
N PRO A 2 -9.55 6.43 11.51
CA PRO A 2 -8.40 6.05 12.35
C PRO A 2 -7.95 4.62 12.05
N ALA A 3 -6.65 4.38 12.05
CA ALA A 3 -6.06 3.07 11.83
C ALA A 3 -4.75 2.92 12.62
N VAL A 4 -4.41 1.71 13.02
CA VAL A 4 -3.10 1.37 13.56
C VAL A 4 -2.23 0.83 12.43
N PHE A 5 -1.03 1.36 12.28
CA PHE A 5 -0.07 0.87 11.28
C PHE A 5 0.79 -0.23 11.89
N LEU A 6 0.65 -1.43 11.36
CA LEU A 6 1.54 -2.56 11.63
C LEU A 6 2.60 -2.60 10.52
N ARG A 7 3.77 -2.06 10.84
CA ARG A 7 4.84 -1.93 9.86
C ARG A 7 5.83 -3.07 9.96
N LEU A 8 5.91 -3.89 8.92
CA LEU A 8 6.88 -4.97 8.82
C LEU A 8 8.22 -4.44 8.31
N ALA A 9 9.30 -5.08 8.71
CA ALA A 9 10.66 -4.73 8.31
C ALA A 9 11.13 -5.60 7.13
N GLY A 10 12.01 -5.05 6.32
CA GLY A 10 12.57 -5.71 5.14
C GLY A 10 11.82 -5.38 3.85
N CYS A 11 12.57 -5.11 2.79
CA CYS A 11 12.08 -4.92 1.42
C CYS A 11 13.24 -5.13 0.44
N THR A 12 13.16 -6.15 -0.38
CA THR A 12 14.20 -6.47 -1.37
C THR A 12 14.20 -5.52 -2.55
N MET A 13 13.10 -4.79 -2.81
CA MET A 13 12.96 -3.91 -3.96
C MET A 13 13.83 -2.64 -3.87
N GLY A 14 14.05 -2.09 -2.69
CA GLY A 14 14.99 -0.99 -2.42
C GLY A 14 14.80 0.23 -3.33
N CYS A 15 13.59 0.79 -3.43
CA CYS A 15 13.32 1.93 -4.29
C CYS A 15 14.05 3.20 -3.82
N ASP A 16 14.71 3.93 -4.73
CA ASP A 16 15.44 5.17 -4.41
C ASP A 16 14.53 6.26 -3.84
N PHE A 17 13.29 6.33 -4.34
CA PHE A 17 12.26 7.30 -3.94
C PHE A 17 11.41 6.85 -2.74
N CYS A 18 11.76 5.74 -2.08
CA CYS A 18 11.01 5.26 -0.91
C CYS A 18 11.07 6.29 0.23
N ASP A 19 9.91 6.65 0.77
CA ASP A 19 9.78 7.54 1.92
C ASP A 19 9.93 6.82 3.27
N THR A 20 10.00 5.48 3.23
CA THR A 20 10.03 4.60 4.41
C THR A 20 11.32 3.78 4.46
N LYS A 21 12.46 4.37 4.07
CA LYS A 21 13.76 3.67 4.00
C LYS A 21 14.21 3.04 5.32
N TYR A 22 13.75 3.56 6.46
CA TYR A 22 14.02 2.97 7.76
C TYR A 22 13.45 1.55 7.91
N ALA A 23 12.41 1.19 7.15
CA ALA A 23 11.84 -0.15 7.15
C ALA A 23 12.67 -1.18 6.35
N PHE A 24 13.77 -0.76 5.68
CA PHE A 24 14.71 -1.70 5.05
C PHE A 24 15.61 -2.38 6.10
N ALA A 25 15.85 -1.71 7.22
CA ALA A 25 16.62 -2.27 8.32
C ALA A 25 15.83 -3.40 9.02
N PRO A 26 16.53 -4.34 9.68
CA PRO A 26 15.89 -5.35 10.52
C PRO A 26 15.01 -4.71 11.60
N GLY A 27 13.82 -5.26 11.78
CA GLY A 27 12.89 -4.83 12.82
C GLY A 27 12.96 -5.69 14.06
N GLN A 28 12.10 -5.38 15.03
CA GLN A 28 11.91 -6.22 16.21
C GLN A 28 11.17 -7.50 15.80
N GLN A 29 11.72 -8.65 16.18
CA GLN A 29 10.99 -9.92 16.03
C GLN A 29 9.89 -10.00 17.10
N MET A 30 8.67 -10.26 16.65
CA MET A 30 7.50 -10.40 17.51
C MET A 30 6.71 -11.64 17.10
N ASN A 31 6.25 -12.41 18.07
CA ASN A 31 5.26 -13.45 17.81
C ASN A 31 3.84 -12.85 17.77
N SER A 32 2.88 -13.66 17.32
CA SER A 32 1.48 -13.25 17.13
C SER A 32 0.85 -12.66 18.39
N LEU A 33 1.11 -13.26 19.56
CA LEU A 33 0.57 -12.78 20.82
C LEU A 33 1.10 -11.39 21.18
N GLN A 34 2.41 -11.17 20.99
CA GLN A 34 3.03 -9.87 21.22
C GLN A 34 2.44 -8.80 20.31
N ILE A 35 2.20 -9.13 19.03
CA ILE A 35 1.54 -8.20 18.09
C ILE A 35 0.14 -7.83 18.59
N LEU A 36 -0.68 -8.82 18.99
CA LEU A 36 -2.02 -8.56 19.50
C LEU A 36 -2.02 -7.73 20.78
N VAL A 37 -1.07 -7.98 21.71
CA VAL A 37 -0.91 -7.18 22.93
C VAL A 37 -0.56 -5.73 22.60
N GLU A 38 0.32 -5.48 21.62
CA GLU A 38 0.64 -4.12 21.19
C GLU A 38 -0.58 -3.42 20.55
N LEU A 39 -1.31 -4.12 19.68
CA LEU A 39 -2.52 -3.57 19.04
C LEU A 39 -3.63 -3.25 20.04
N ALA A 40 -3.77 -4.06 21.11
CA ALA A 40 -4.77 -3.84 22.16
C ALA A 40 -4.60 -2.52 22.95
N LYS A 41 -3.43 -1.87 22.85
CA LYS A 41 -3.20 -0.54 23.44
C LYS A 41 -3.97 0.58 22.72
N TYR A 42 -4.49 0.32 21.53
CA TYR A 42 -5.18 1.30 20.69
C TYR A 42 -6.67 0.94 20.56
N PRO A 43 -7.59 1.88 20.74
CA PRO A 43 -9.03 1.60 20.64
C PRO A 43 -9.52 1.42 19.19
N CYS A 44 -8.62 1.36 18.23
CA CYS A 44 -8.92 1.25 16.81
C CYS A 44 -8.90 -0.21 16.34
N LYS A 45 -9.95 -0.65 15.64
CA LYS A 45 -10.03 -2.00 15.09
C LYS A 45 -9.36 -2.15 13.72
N THR A 46 -9.16 -1.05 13.01
CA THR A 46 -8.55 -1.11 11.69
C THR A 46 -7.02 -1.16 11.82
N VAL A 47 -6.42 -2.19 11.25
CA VAL A 47 -4.99 -2.40 11.16
C VAL A 47 -4.56 -2.31 9.71
N VAL A 48 -3.64 -1.40 9.40
CA VAL A 48 -3.00 -1.30 8.08
C VAL A 48 -1.66 -2.03 8.15
N ILE A 49 -1.59 -3.20 7.52
CA ILE A 49 -0.33 -3.92 7.36
C ILE A 49 0.43 -3.27 6.20
N THR A 50 1.62 -2.81 6.49
CA THR A 50 2.52 -2.15 5.55
C THR A 50 3.96 -2.44 5.94
N GLY A 51 4.94 -1.67 5.50
CA GLY A 51 6.27 -1.83 6.03
C GLY A 51 7.35 -1.50 5.04
N GLY A 52 8.35 -2.39 4.96
CA GLY A 52 9.11 -2.68 3.80
C GLY A 52 8.19 -3.28 2.74
N GLU A 53 8.21 -4.61 2.57
CA GLU A 53 7.21 -5.29 1.72
C GLU A 53 6.56 -6.45 2.50
N PRO A 54 5.24 -6.34 2.81
CA PRO A 54 4.56 -7.36 3.60
C PRO A 54 4.54 -8.75 2.97
N THR A 55 4.50 -8.85 1.64
CA THR A 55 4.44 -10.15 0.93
C THR A 55 5.77 -10.92 0.96
N GLU A 56 6.84 -10.33 1.47
CA GLU A 56 8.12 -11.01 1.72
C GLU A 56 8.13 -11.76 3.07
N GLN A 57 7.02 -11.72 3.82
CA GLN A 57 6.84 -12.44 5.09
C GLN A 57 5.61 -13.34 5.04
N ASP A 58 5.34 -14.10 6.10
CA ASP A 58 4.14 -14.94 6.19
C ASP A 58 2.89 -14.07 6.44
N LEU A 59 2.53 -13.29 5.43
CA LEU A 59 1.40 -12.38 5.47
C LEU A 59 0.05 -13.10 5.66
N PRO A 60 -0.24 -14.25 5.01
CA PRO A 60 -1.50 -14.96 5.21
C PRO A 60 -1.72 -15.39 6.67
N ALA A 61 -0.70 -15.90 7.35
CA ALA A 61 -0.79 -16.25 8.77
C ALA A 61 -1.10 -15.01 9.63
N LEU A 62 -0.42 -13.89 9.37
CA LEU A 62 -0.67 -12.62 10.08
C LEU A 62 -2.10 -12.12 9.87
N ILE A 63 -2.61 -12.12 8.64
CA ILE A 63 -4.00 -11.75 8.32
C ILE A 63 -4.97 -12.62 9.12
N ASN A 64 -4.78 -13.95 9.10
CA ASN A 64 -5.63 -14.89 9.82
C ASN A 64 -5.72 -14.58 11.32
N ILE A 65 -4.59 -14.30 11.95
CA ILE A 65 -4.50 -13.97 13.37
C ILE A 65 -5.26 -12.67 13.68
N LEU A 66 -5.04 -11.63 12.91
CA LEU A 66 -5.71 -10.34 13.09
C LEU A 66 -7.22 -10.45 12.86
N LYS A 67 -7.64 -11.16 11.82
CA LYS A 67 -9.08 -11.43 11.57
C LYS A 67 -9.72 -12.20 12.68
N SER A 68 -9.06 -13.23 13.22
CA SER A 68 -9.55 -14.03 14.36
C SER A 68 -9.68 -13.21 15.64
N ALA A 69 -8.86 -12.16 15.80
CA ALA A 69 -8.94 -11.20 16.90
C ALA A 69 -9.97 -10.07 16.66
N GLY A 70 -10.71 -10.11 15.56
CA GLY A 70 -11.79 -9.16 15.24
C GLY A 70 -11.32 -7.84 14.65
N HIS A 71 -10.09 -7.77 14.11
CA HIS A 71 -9.58 -6.60 13.40
C HIS A 71 -10.12 -6.51 11.96
N ILE A 72 -10.22 -5.29 11.48
CA ILE A 72 -10.39 -4.96 10.06
C ILE A 72 -8.99 -4.81 9.49
N VAL A 73 -8.65 -5.62 8.47
CA VAL A 73 -7.28 -5.72 7.94
C VAL A 73 -7.18 -5.07 6.57
N HIS A 74 -6.39 -4.02 6.48
CA HIS A 74 -6.00 -3.37 5.23
C HIS A 74 -4.54 -3.70 4.91
N ILE A 75 -4.23 -3.82 3.63
CA ILE A 75 -2.87 -4.16 3.15
C ILE A 75 -2.38 -3.08 2.20
N GLU A 76 -1.15 -2.64 2.41
CA GLU A 76 -0.38 -1.80 1.52
C GLU A 76 0.85 -2.58 1.03
N THR A 77 0.89 -3.00 -0.23
CA THR A 77 1.97 -3.80 -0.83
C THR A 77 2.44 -3.22 -2.15
N ASN A 78 3.69 -3.49 -2.54
CA ASN A 78 4.15 -3.22 -3.90
C ASN A 78 3.65 -4.27 -4.91
N GLY A 79 3.14 -5.40 -4.43
CA GLY A 79 2.58 -6.49 -5.22
C GLY A 79 3.60 -7.29 -6.04
N ALA A 80 4.90 -7.22 -5.72
CA ALA A 80 5.94 -7.93 -6.49
C ALA A 80 5.81 -9.45 -6.40
N HIS A 81 5.28 -9.96 -5.30
CA HIS A 81 5.10 -11.38 -5.05
C HIS A 81 3.62 -11.71 -4.93
N ASP A 82 3.17 -12.78 -5.57
CA ASP A 82 1.82 -13.29 -5.36
C ASP A 82 1.67 -13.79 -3.91
N CYS A 83 0.54 -13.47 -3.30
CA CYS A 83 0.26 -13.80 -1.92
C CYS A 83 -1.25 -14.00 -1.72
N ASP A 84 -1.64 -14.91 -0.83
CA ASP A 84 -3.04 -15.05 -0.45
C ASP A 84 -3.45 -13.92 0.50
N VAL A 85 -4.22 -12.98 -0.02
CA VAL A 85 -4.78 -11.84 0.70
C VAL A 85 -6.31 -11.90 0.79
N SER A 86 -6.91 -13.05 0.49
CA SER A 86 -8.36 -13.22 0.36
C SER A 86 -9.17 -12.90 1.62
N LYS A 87 -8.54 -12.96 2.78
CA LYS A 87 -9.17 -12.63 4.07
C LYS A 87 -8.96 -11.18 4.52
N ALA A 88 -8.17 -10.39 3.78
CA ALA A 88 -8.08 -8.96 4.03
C ALA A 88 -9.38 -8.25 3.63
N ASP A 89 -9.70 -7.17 4.34
CA ASP A 89 -10.89 -6.36 4.05
C ASP A 89 -10.62 -5.31 2.96
N PHE A 90 -9.34 -4.98 2.74
CA PHE A 90 -8.94 -4.02 1.72
C PHE A 90 -7.49 -4.26 1.29
N VAL A 91 -7.23 -4.26 -0.01
CA VAL A 91 -5.91 -4.48 -0.60
C VAL A 91 -5.55 -3.34 -1.54
N CYS A 92 -4.54 -2.57 -1.16
CA CYS A 92 -3.92 -1.56 -2.01
C CYS A 92 -2.61 -2.11 -2.58
N VAL A 93 -2.56 -2.29 -3.88
CA VAL A 93 -1.34 -2.64 -4.61
C VAL A 93 -0.72 -1.38 -5.20
N SER A 94 0.53 -1.13 -4.88
CA SER A 94 1.27 0.03 -5.37
C SER A 94 2.48 -0.39 -6.21
N PRO A 95 2.30 -0.73 -7.50
CA PRO A 95 3.35 -1.22 -8.37
C PRO A 95 4.58 -0.30 -8.40
N LYS A 96 5.77 -0.92 -8.47
CA LYS A 96 7.05 -0.21 -8.56
C LYS A 96 7.82 -0.71 -9.79
N LYS A 97 8.91 -1.48 -9.58
CA LYS A 97 9.74 -2.06 -10.66
C LYS A 97 9.07 -3.30 -11.27
N THR A 98 8.52 -4.15 -10.43
CA THR A 98 7.83 -5.39 -10.79
C THR A 98 6.52 -5.49 -10.04
N VAL A 99 5.56 -6.23 -10.58
CA VAL A 99 4.28 -6.54 -9.94
C VAL A 99 3.75 -7.86 -10.49
N ALA A 100 3.23 -8.72 -9.62
CA ALA A 100 2.54 -9.94 -10.02
C ALA A 100 1.14 -9.61 -10.55
N LYS A 101 0.78 -10.22 -11.67
CA LYS A 101 -0.54 -10.02 -12.30
C LYS A 101 -1.67 -10.44 -11.36
N GLU A 102 -1.46 -11.52 -10.63
CA GLU A 102 -2.39 -12.07 -9.64
C GLU A 102 -2.70 -11.06 -8.54
N MET A 103 -1.69 -10.31 -8.08
CA MET A 103 -1.89 -9.26 -7.07
C MET A 103 -2.71 -8.08 -7.60
N LEU A 104 -2.51 -7.69 -8.85
CA LEU A 104 -3.33 -6.66 -9.49
C LEU A 104 -4.81 -7.07 -9.59
N GLN A 105 -5.09 -8.36 -9.83
CA GLN A 105 -6.45 -8.90 -9.87
C GLN A 105 -7.13 -8.98 -8.50
N LYS A 106 -6.34 -9.05 -7.42
CA LYS A 106 -6.82 -9.07 -6.02
C LYS A 106 -7.03 -7.67 -5.44
N ALA A 107 -6.52 -6.62 -6.09
CA ALA A 107 -6.52 -5.27 -5.58
C ALA A 107 -7.92 -4.63 -5.54
N ASP A 108 -8.22 -3.94 -4.47
CA ASP A 108 -9.32 -2.97 -4.39
C ASP A 108 -8.87 -1.59 -4.90
N VAL A 109 -7.59 -1.29 -4.71
CA VAL A 109 -6.94 -0.09 -5.25
C VAL A 109 -5.60 -0.45 -5.88
N ILE A 110 -5.37 0.08 -7.09
CA ILE A 110 -4.03 0.12 -7.70
C ILE A 110 -3.54 1.57 -7.60
N LYS A 111 -2.51 1.79 -6.77
CA LYS A 111 -1.99 3.12 -6.44
C LYS A 111 -0.67 3.38 -7.17
N LEU A 112 -0.72 4.21 -8.20
CA LEU A 112 0.42 4.56 -9.03
C LEU A 112 1.11 5.80 -8.51
N VAL A 113 2.38 5.67 -8.13
CA VAL A 113 3.21 6.81 -7.70
C VAL A 113 3.71 7.53 -8.95
N ILE A 114 3.31 8.79 -9.09
CA ILE A 114 3.57 9.63 -10.25
C ILE A 114 4.64 10.66 -9.92
N GLY A 115 5.72 10.65 -10.68
CA GLY A 115 6.84 11.57 -10.52
C GLY A 115 7.44 11.97 -11.88
N PRO A 116 8.52 12.76 -11.91
CA PRO A 116 9.05 13.36 -13.14
C PRO A 116 9.62 12.31 -14.12
N LYS A 117 9.93 11.10 -13.64
CA LYS A 117 10.43 9.98 -14.46
C LYS A 117 9.34 8.97 -14.83
N THR A 118 8.06 9.24 -14.53
CA THR A 118 6.96 8.33 -14.85
C THR A 118 6.68 8.37 -16.35
N ASP A 119 6.79 7.24 -17.02
CA ASP A 119 6.31 7.08 -18.39
C ASP A 119 4.78 6.91 -18.37
N LEU A 120 4.09 7.74 -19.14
CA LEU A 120 2.62 7.69 -19.22
C LEU A 120 2.13 6.36 -19.80
N LYS A 121 2.88 5.75 -20.72
CA LYS A 121 2.56 4.41 -21.24
C LYS A 121 2.60 3.34 -20.14
N ASP A 122 3.50 3.49 -19.17
CA ASP A 122 3.56 2.62 -18.00
C ASP A 122 2.36 2.81 -17.06
N VAL A 123 1.73 3.98 -17.06
CA VAL A 123 0.49 4.22 -16.31
C VAL A 123 -0.69 3.57 -17.01
N GLU A 124 -0.80 3.76 -18.33
CA GLU A 124 -1.93 3.27 -19.15
C GLU A 124 -2.08 1.74 -19.12
N LYS A 125 -0.99 1.01 -18.96
CA LYS A 125 -1.04 -0.47 -18.87
C LYS A 125 -1.84 -0.99 -17.66
N TYR A 126 -2.09 -0.15 -16.65
CA TYR A 126 -2.90 -0.52 -15.49
C TYR A 126 -4.40 -0.25 -15.68
N TYR A 127 -4.81 0.50 -16.71
CA TYR A 127 -6.22 0.82 -16.96
C TYR A 127 -7.09 -0.42 -17.19
N ILE A 128 -6.51 -1.50 -17.75
CA ILE A 128 -7.21 -2.76 -17.98
C ILE A 128 -7.62 -3.50 -16.70
N TYR A 129 -7.04 -3.14 -15.54
CA TYR A 129 -7.39 -3.75 -14.26
C TYR A 129 -8.48 -3.00 -13.51
N GLU A 130 -8.86 -1.80 -13.99
CA GLU A 130 -9.95 -1.05 -13.39
C GLU A 130 -11.29 -1.69 -13.71
N ASN A 131 -12.14 -1.85 -12.70
CA ASN A 131 -13.46 -2.46 -12.81
C ASN A 131 -14.33 -1.99 -11.64
N GLU A 132 -15.52 -2.57 -11.43
CA GLU A 132 -16.44 -2.21 -10.33
C GLU A 132 -15.81 -2.35 -8.94
N LYS A 133 -14.86 -3.28 -8.76
CA LYS A 133 -14.15 -3.50 -7.51
C LYS A 133 -12.87 -2.66 -7.40
N THR A 134 -12.08 -2.60 -8.48
CA THR A 134 -10.71 -2.05 -8.48
C THR A 134 -10.69 -0.63 -9.00
N THR A 135 -10.23 0.32 -8.19
CA THR A 135 -10.08 1.74 -8.56
C THR A 135 -8.60 2.10 -8.72
N LEU A 136 -8.28 2.91 -9.71
CA LEU A 136 -6.94 3.48 -9.89
C LEU A 136 -6.75 4.75 -9.06
N TYR A 137 -5.60 4.86 -8.39
CA TYR A 137 -5.20 6.05 -7.66
C TYR A 137 -3.89 6.60 -8.21
N PHE A 138 -3.85 7.89 -8.53
CA PHE A 138 -2.63 8.62 -8.87
C PHE A 138 -2.13 9.35 -7.63
N GLN A 139 -0.93 8.97 -7.16
CA GLN A 139 -0.29 9.55 -5.99
C GLN A 139 0.92 10.36 -6.40
N PRO A 140 0.94 11.69 -6.20
CA PRO A 140 2.11 12.49 -6.50
C PRO A 140 3.29 12.10 -5.61
N LEU A 141 4.45 11.85 -6.22
CA LEU A 141 5.69 11.61 -5.49
C LEU A 141 6.02 12.84 -4.64
N ASP A 142 6.21 12.63 -3.33
CA ASP A 142 6.54 13.65 -2.33
C ASP A 142 5.58 14.83 -2.22
N ASN A 143 4.39 14.75 -2.78
CA ASN A 143 3.43 15.86 -2.87
C ASN A 143 4.02 17.16 -3.48
N LYS A 144 5.04 17.04 -4.33
CA LYS A 144 5.62 18.18 -5.03
C LYS A 144 4.61 18.75 -6.02
N GLU A 145 4.60 20.06 -6.17
CA GLU A 145 3.62 20.80 -6.99
C GLU A 145 3.58 20.27 -8.43
N GLU A 146 4.76 20.08 -9.06
CA GLU A 146 4.86 19.53 -10.41
C GLU A 146 4.25 18.13 -10.54
N ASN A 147 4.42 17.28 -9.51
CA ASN A 147 3.85 15.92 -9.49
C ASN A 147 2.34 15.94 -9.24
N ILE A 148 1.86 16.86 -8.42
CA ILE A 148 0.43 17.11 -8.21
C ILE A 148 -0.22 17.55 -9.53
N ALA A 149 0.38 18.52 -10.23
CA ALA A 149 -0.13 18.99 -11.53
C ALA A 149 -0.21 17.85 -12.56
N LEU A 150 0.81 16.95 -12.58
CA LEU A 150 0.81 15.77 -13.45
C LEU A 150 -0.31 14.79 -13.08
N CYS A 151 -0.51 14.49 -11.79
CA CYS A 151 -1.60 13.64 -11.32
C CYS A 151 -2.98 14.21 -11.68
N VAL A 152 -3.16 15.53 -11.54
CA VAL A 152 -4.41 16.22 -11.92
C VAL A 152 -4.66 16.08 -13.42
N LYS A 153 -3.63 16.25 -14.25
CA LYS A 153 -3.73 16.06 -15.71
C LYS A 153 -4.13 14.62 -16.06
N LEU A 154 -3.51 13.63 -15.43
CA LEU A 154 -3.85 12.22 -15.62
C LEU A 154 -5.30 11.93 -15.21
N ALA A 155 -5.75 12.41 -14.05
CA ALA A 155 -7.11 12.21 -13.57
C ALA A 155 -8.17 12.89 -14.47
N LYS A 156 -7.86 14.04 -15.07
CA LYS A 156 -8.75 14.67 -16.06
C LYS A 156 -8.89 13.84 -17.33
N ASN A 157 -7.84 13.14 -17.74
CA ASN A 157 -7.86 12.28 -18.92
C ASN A 157 -8.41 10.88 -18.61
N HIS A 158 -8.47 10.47 -17.34
CA HIS A 158 -9.01 9.20 -16.87
C HIS A 158 -9.92 9.45 -15.65
N PRO A 159 -11.19 9.90 -15.89
CA PRO A 159 -12.07 10.45 -14.84
C PRO A 159 -12.52 9.45 -13.77
N SER A 160 -12.42 8.14 -14.01
CA SER A 160 -12.69 7.09 -13.02
C SER A 160 -11.59 6.98 -11.96
N ALA A 161 -10.34 7.36 -12.29
CA ALA A 161 -9.24 7.37 -11.35
C ALA A 161 -9.37 8.49 -10.31
N ARG A 162 -8.76 8.27 -9.15
CA ARG A 162 -8.76 9.20 -8.03
C ARG A 162 -7.37 9.73 -7.71
N LEU A 163 -7.31 10.91 -7.10
CA LEU A 163 -6.07 11.44 -6.54
C LEU A 163 -5.86 10.89 -5.12
N SER A 164 -4.63 10.50 -4.82
CA SER A 164 -4.20 10.09 -3.50
C SER A 164 -3.03 10.96 -3.07
N VAL A 165 -3.24 11.83 -2.08
CA VAL A 165 -2.14 12.62 -1.51
C VAL A 165 -1.55 11.93 -0.29
N GLN A 166 -0.26 12.14 -0.03
CA GLN A 166 0.39 11.68 1.19
C GLN A 166 -0.03 12.57 2.36
N LEU A 167 -1.20 12.26 2.95
CA LEU A 167 -1.84 13.12 3.96
C LEU A 167 -0.94 13.35 5.17
N HIS A 168 -0.20 12.32 5.62
CA HIS A 168 0.74 12.43 6.73
C HIS A 168 1.79 13.52 6.53
N LYS A 169 2.24 13.74 5.28
CA LYS A 169 3.17 14.83 4.94
C LYS A 169 2.51 16.20 5.00
N LEU A 170 1.21 16.29 4.71
CA LEU A 170 0.46 17.56 4.75
C LEU A 170 0.14 18.01 6.18
N ILE A 171 -0.13 17.05 7.09
CA ILE A 171 -0.50 17.35 8.47
C ILE A 171 0.65 17.11 9.47
N ASN A 172 1.88 16.87 8.97
CA ASN A 172 3.10 16.67 9.76
C ASN A 172 2.97 15.59 10.84
N VAL A 173 2.31 14.48 10.55
CA VAL A 173 2.32 13.27 11.40
C VAL A 173 3.24 12.20 10.80
N LYS A 174 3.85 11.39 11.69
CA LYS A 174 4.73 10.28 11.30
C LYS A 174 3.95 8.97 11.23
#